data_86d4ec23af8e28c5c6065dfb04a6c38a
#
_entry.id   86d4ec23af8e28c5c6065dfb04a6c38a
#
_cell.length_a   1.000
_cell.length_b   1.000
_cell.length_c   1.000
_cell.angle_alpha   90.00
_cell.angle_beta   90.00
_cell.angle_gamma   90.00
#
_symmetry.space_group_name_H-M   'P 1'
#
loop_
_entity.id
_entity.type
_entity.pdbx_description
1 polymer ?
#
loop_
_entity_poly.entity_id
_entity_poly.type
_entity_poly.pdbx_seq_one_letter_code
_entity_poly.pdbx_strand_id
1 'polypeptide(L)'
;EMLRSLVGSEMCIRDSSQTMKNYQFFKVYDEHQLEYILVVKGGNDDIHLIGKMVTFQIQGLLTAYKERFDKDNFIKNLLLDNLLLVDIYNRAKKLHIEVEARRLVFILETNPDKNSGALESVKSLLGTKSGDFITAVDEKNIIIVKELAPGEDYAQMNKVAATILEAAGRDEEGKTHVAYGTIVKEIKEVSRSYKEARMAMDVGKIFSAENDIYAYSSLGIGRLIYQLPIPLCKMFIKEIFGNKSPDDFDEETLTTINKFFENSLNVSETSRQLYIHRNTLVYRLDKLQKSTGLDLRVFEDAITFKIALMVVQYMKYMETLDY
;
A
#
# COMPACT_ATOMS: atom_id res chain seq x y z
N GLU A 1 3.76 23.36 -44.31
CA GLU A 1 4.80 24.19 -44.94
C GLU A 1 5.17 25.40 -44.10
N MET A 2 4.18 26.14 -43.56
CA MET A 2 4.38 27.35 -42.72
C MET A 2 5.18 27.07 -41.43
N LEU A 3 4.91 25.96 -40.74
CA LEU A 3 5.64 25.52 -39.53
C LEU A 3 7.08 25.05 -39.88
N ARG A 4 7.30 24.41 -41.05
CA ARG A 4 8.64 24.02 -41.49
C ARG A 4 9.53 25.23 -41.83
N SER A 5 8.98 26.30 -42.35
CA SER A 5 9.69 27.55 -42.63
C SER A 5 10.14 28.27 -41.35
N LEU A 6 9.40 28.13 -40.24
CA LEU A 6 9.76 28.70 -38.95
C LEU A 6 10.87 27.96 -38.21
N VAL A 7 11.00 26.65 -38.48
CA VAL A 7 12.00 25.77 -37.82
C VAL A 7 13.32 25.76 -38.63
N GLY A 8 13.32 26.16 -39.91
CA GLY A 8 14.47 26.05 -40.80
C GLY A 8 15.26 27.34 -41.01
N SER A 9 14.84 28.48 -40.49
CA SER A 9 15.62 29.73 -40.56
C SER A 9 16.31 29.98 -39.22
N GLU A 10 17.64 30.07 -39.24
CA GLU A 10 18.49 30.53 -38.11
C GLU A 10 18.18 31.97 -37.69
N MET A 11 16.92 32.39 -37.80
CA MET A 11 16.46 33.74 -37.43
C MET A 11 16.31 33.85 -35.94
N CYS A 12 17.33 34.43 -35.40
CA CYS A 12 17.53 34.99 -34.06
C CYS A 12 16.34 34.91 -33.07
N ILE A 13 16.52 33.97 -32.22
CA ILE A 13 15.76 33.61 -31.04
C ILE A 13 15.92 34.66 -29.93
N ARG A 14 15.77 35.97 -30.23
CA ARG A 14 15.77 37.00 -29.15
C ARG A 14 14.39 37.41 -28.69
N ASP A 15 13.37 37.26 -29.51
CA ASP A 15 12.02 37.68 -29.15
C ASP A 15 11.12 36.51 -28.74
N SER A 16 10.42 36.66 -27.65
CA SER A 16 9.48 35.67 -27.09
C SER A 16 8.20 35.50 -27.94
N SER A 17 7.97 36.38 -28.91
CA SER A 17 6.81 36.36 -29.81
C SER A 17 7.15 36.90 -31.18
N GLN A 18 6.44 36.45 -32.22
CA GLN A 18 6.53 36.93 -33.59
C GLN A 18 5.14 37.10 -34.20
N THR A 19 4.97 38.11 -35.07
CA THR A 19 3.72 38.36 -35.80
C THR A 19 3.95 38.13 -37.28
N MET A 20 3.07 37.32 -37.90
CA MET A 20 3.12 37.07 -39.35
C MET A 20 1.70 37.10 -39.91
N LYS A 21 1.42 38.08 -40.77
CA LYS A 21 0.05 38.36 -41.28
C LYS A 21 -0.94 38.53 -40.11
N ASN A 22 -1.95 37.66 -40.07
CA ASN A 22 -3.01 37.67 -39.06
C ASN A 22 -2.80 36.65 -37.95
N TYR A 23 -1.55 36.19 -37.74
CA TYR A 23 -1.18 35.21 -36.72
C TYR A 23 -0.07 35.77 -35.84
N GLN A 24 -0.18 35.47 -34.55
CA GLN A 24 0.85 35.78 -33.57
C GLN A 24 1.34 34.46 -32.97
N PHE A 25 2.66 34.30 -32.85
CA PHE A 25 3.33 33.08 -32.38
C PHE A 25 4.04 33.43 -31.08
N PHE A 26 3.78 32.64 -30.05
CA PHE A 26 4.40 32.78 -28.75
C PHE A 26 5.14 31.49 -28.41
N LYS A 27 6.38 31.63 -27.96
CA LYS A 27 7.24 30.49 -27.58
C LYS A 27 6.96 30.10 -26.13
N VAL A 28 6.73 28.85 -25.92
CA VAL A 28 6.56 28.21 -24.59
C VAL A 28 7.78 27.37 -24.32
N TYR A 29 8.52 27.71 -23.29
CA TYR A 29 9.77 27.05 -22.93
C TYR A 29 9.58 26.12 -21.73
N ASP A 30 10.28 24.98 -21.72
CA ASP A 30 10.52 24.17 -20.54
C ASP A 30 12.01 24.28 -20.17
N GLU A 31 12.30 24.79 -18.99
CA GLU A 31 13.64 25.16 -18.49
C GLU A 31 14.39 26.11 -19.46
N HIS A 32 14.92 25.67 -20.54
CA HIS A 32 15.56 26.52 -21.57
C HIS A 32 15.36 25.95 -22.98
N GLN A 33 14.53 24.90 -23.11
CA GLN A 33 14.22 24.28 -24.39
C GLN A 33 12.83 24.72 -24.87
N LEU A 34 12.72 25.00 -26.16
CA LEU A 34 11.45 25.34 -26.79
C LEU A 34 10.62 24.05 -26.93
N GLU A 35 9.52 23.97 -26.14
CA GLU A 35 8.63 22.80 -26.17
C GLU A 35 7.41 23.01 -27.06
N TYR A 36 6.79 24.18 -26.98
CA TYR A 36 5.56 24.45 -27.73
C TYR A 36 5.59 25.84 -28.34
N ILE A 37 4.81 26.03 -29.40
CA ILE A 37 4.51 27.33 -30.00
C ILE A 37 3.00 27.56 -29.90
N LEU A 38 2.56 28.53 -29.10
CA LEU A 38 1.19 28.99 -29.07
C LEU A 38 0.92 29.85 -30.28
N VAL A 39 -0.07 29.51 -31.10
CA VAL A 39 -0.49 30.29 -32.28
C VAL A 39 -1.83 30.96 -32.01
N VAL A 40 -1.89 32.26 -32.06
CA VAL A 40 -3.12 33.02 -31.86
C VAL A 40 -3.47 33.73 -33.17
N LYS A 41 -4.73 33.65 -33.59
CA LYS A 41 -5.22 34.31 -34.82
C LYS A 41 -5.76 35.70 -34.49
N GLY A 42 -5.18 36.72 -35.06
CA GLY A 42 -5.56 38.10 -34.91
C GLY A 42 -4.35 39.04 -34.91
N GLY A 43 -4.52 40.30 -35.25
CA GLY A 43 -3.44 41.27 -35.45
C GLY A 43 -3.47 42.49 -34.54
N ASN A 44 -4.39 42.61 -33.60
CA ASN A 44 -4.49 43.75 -32.69
C ASN A 44 -3.70 43.53 -31.39
N ASP A 45 -3.41 44.67 -30.70
CA ASP A 45 -2.62 44.67 -29.46
C ASP A 45 -3.30 43.89 -28.32
N ASP A 46 -4.62 43.88 -28.26
CA ASP A 46 -5.38 43.09 -27.29
C ASP A 46 -5.12 41.60 -27.42
N ILE A 47 -5.05 41.10 -28.67
CA ILE A 47 -4.75 39.68 -28.97
C ILE A 47 -3.32 39.34 -28.59
N HIS A 48 -2.38 40.29 -28.76
CA HIS A 48 -1.01 40.11 -28.34
C HIS A 48 -0.91 39.98 -26.80
N LEU A 49 -1.65 40.83 -26.07
CA LEU A 49 -1.70 40.80 -24.62
C LEU A 49 -2.30 39.43 -24.13
N ILE A 50 -3.42 39.01 -24.73
CA ILE A 50 -4.06 37.74 -24.43
C ILE A 50 -3.09 36.56 -24.71
N GLY A 51 -2.40 36.57 -25.85
CA GLY A 51 -1.41 35.57 -26.20
C GLY A 51 -0.28 35.45 -25.17
N LYS A 52 0.24 36.59 -24.69
CA LYS A 52 1.24 36.63 -23.61
C LYS A 52 0.69 36.07 -22.30
N MET A 53 -0.52 36.45 -21.90
CA MET A 53 -1.15 35.93 -20.67
C MET A 53 -1.35 34.41 -20.74
N VAL A 54 -1.87 33.90 -21.85
CA VAL A 54 -2.07 32.48 -22.06
C VAL A 54 -0.73 31.73 -22.05
N THR A 55 0.31 32.27 -22.69
CA THR A 55 1.66 31.69 -22.67
C THR A 55 2.21 31.58 -21.25
N PHE A 56 2.07 32.67 -20.47
CA PHE A 56 2.50 32.66 -19.06
C PHE A 56 1.75 31.63 -18.23
N GLN A 57 0.42 31.51 -18.43
CA GLN A 57 -0.37 30.47 -17.74
C GLN A 57 0.03 29.05 -18.13
N ILE A 58 0.24 28.82 -19.44
CA ILE A 58 0.71 27.49 -19.94
C ILE A 58 2.07 27.16 -19.35
N GLN A 59 3.01 28.11 -19.32
CA GLN A 59 4.32 27.87 -18.67
C GLN A 59 4.20 27.52 -17.20
N GLY A 60 3.37 28.23 -16.46
CA GLY A 60 3.09 27.95 -15.06
C GLY A 60 2.49 26.55 -14.85
N LEU A 61 1.54 26.17 -15.70
CA LEU A 61 0.92 24.83 -15.65
C LEU A 61 1.93 23.71 -15.99
N LEU A 62 2.79 23.89 -17.01
CA LEU A 62 3.82 22.94 -17.39
C LEU A 62 4.82 22.74 -16.24
N THR A 63 5.29 23.83 -15.64
CA THR A 63 6.21 23.76 -14.50
C THR A 63 5.58 23.02 -13.32
N ALA A 64 4.34 23.35 -12.95
CA ALA A 64 3.62 22.69 -11.87
C ALA A 64 3.37 21.20 -12.16
N TYR A 65 3.01 20.85 -13.40
CA TYR A 65 2.82 19.47 -13.83
C TYR A 65 4.11 18.66 -13.75
N LYS A 66 5.22 19.23 -14.24
CA LYS A 66 6.54 18.60 -14.19
C LYS A 66 7.00 18.37 -12.75
N GLU A 67 6.87 19.38 -11.90
CA GLU A 67 7.22 19.26 -10.49
C GLU A 67 6.42 18.14 -9.80
N ARG A 68 5.13 18.06 -10.07
CA ARG A 68 4.27 17.00 -9.55
C ARG A 68 4.69 15.63 -10.08
N PHE A 69 5.01 15.51 -11.37
CA PHE A 69 5.46 14.28 -11.98
C PHE A 69 6.81 13.83 -11.43
N ASP A 70 7.74 14.76 -11.21
CA ASP A 70 9.05 14.47 -10.62
C ASP A 70 8.93 14.03 -9.16
N LYS A 71 8.02 14.62 -8.38
CA LYS A 71 7.70 14.19 -7.00
C LYS A 71 7.10 12.79 -6.99
N ASP A 72 6.14 12.50 -7.86
CA ASP A 72 5.52 11.17 -7.95
C ASP A 72 6.54 10.09 -8.33
N ASN A 73 7.37 10.35 -9.34
CA ASN A 73 8.46 9.47 -9.74
C ASN A 73 9.50 9.26 -8.64
N PHE A 74 9.87 10.32 -7.93
CA PHE A 74 10.78 10.22 -6.80
C PHE A 74 10.23 9.30 -5.71
N ILE A 75 8.97 9.50 -5.31
CA ILE A 75 8.31 8.70 -4.28
C ILE A 75 8.17 7.23 -4.74
N LYS A 76 7.76 6.97 -5.98
CA LYS A 76 7.68 5.58 -6.51
C LYS A 76 9.03 4.87 -6.45
N ASN A 77 10.10 5.51 -6.90
CA ASN A 77 11.43 4.93 -6.84
C ASN A 77 11.94 4.74 -5.40
N LEU A 78 11.59 5.66 -4.49
CA LEU A 78 11.90 5.55 -3.06
C LEU A 78 11.20 4.36 -2.42
N LEU A 79 9.90 4.17 -2.66
CA LEU A 79 9.11 3.04 -2.17
C LEU A 79 9.68 1.69 -2.63
N LEU A 80 10.10 1.63 -3.90
CA LEU A 80 10.66 0.42 -4.51
C LEU A 80 12.15 0.17 -4.19
N ASP A 81 12.77 1.04 -3.37
CA ASP A 81 14.18 0.95 -2.98
C ASP A 81 15.17 1.04 -4.17
N ASN A 82 14.79 1.78 -5.21
CA ASN A 82 15.53 1.93 -6.46
C ASN A 82 16.50 3.12 -6.46
N LEU A 83 16.71 3.79 -5.32
CA LEU A 83 17.53 4.99 -5.19
C LEU A 83 18.72 4.76 -4.28
N LEU A 84 19.87 5.28 -4.67
CA LEU A 84 21.03 5.36 -3.78
C LEU A 84 20.78 6.43 -2.69
N LEU A 85 21.37 6.24 -1.52
CA LEU A 85 21.19 7.15 -0.38
C LEU A 85 21.50 8.62 -0.73
N VAL A 86 22.57 8.85 -1.48
CA VAL A 86 22.96 10.19 -1.95
C VAL A 86 21.90 10.81 -2.85
N ASP A 87 21.29 10.02 -3.73
CA ASP A 87 20.26 10.47 -4.64
C ASP A 87 18.96 10.81 -3.89
N ILE A 88 18.63 10.04 -2.84
CA ILE A 88 17.47 10.32 -1.99
C ILE A 88 17.55 11.72 -1.42
N TYR A 89 18.67 12.08 -0.78
CA TYR A 89 18.85 13.39 -0.16
C TYR A 89 18.91 14.53 -1.18
N ASN A 90 19.63 14.35 -2.30
CA ASN A 90 19.76 15.36 -3.33
C ASN A 90 18.41 15.65 -4.02
N ARG A 91 17.66 14.60 -4.36
CA ARG A 91 16.34 14.76 -5.00
C ARG A 91 15.31 15.31 -4.02
N ALA A 92 15.28 14.86 -2.77
CA ALA A 92 14.38 15.41 -1.74
C ALA A 92 14.60 16.91 -1.58
N LYS A 93 15.86 17.36 -1.52
CA LYS A 93 16.21 18.79 -1.45
C LYS A 93 15.75 19.56 -2.70
N LYS A 94 16.01 19.02 -3.90
CA LYS A 94 15.58 19.64 -5.18
C LYS A 94 14.07 19.79 -5.27
N LEU A 95 13.32 18.80 -4.75
CA LEU A 95 11.86 18.73 -4.80
C LEU A 95 11.18 19.40 -3.59
N HIS A 96 11.97 20.05 -2.72
CA HIS A 96 11.47 20.71 -1.50
C HIS A 96 10.69 19.75 -0.58
N ILE A 97 11.17 18.50 -0.46
CA ILE A 97 10.61 17.48 0.43
C ILE A 97 11.42 17.47 1.72
N GLU A 98 10.74 17.61 2.86
CA GLU A 98 11.38 17.56 4.18
C GLU A 98 12.03 16.19 4.41
N VAL A 99 13.31 16.18 4.79
CA VAL A 99 14.07 14.94 4.98
C VAL A 99 13.78 14.33 6.34
N GLU A 100 13.75 15.16 7.39
CA GLU A 100 13.55 14.76 8.79
C GLU A 100 12.10 15.00 9.20
N ALA A 101 11.16 14.25 8.60
CA ALA A 101 9.75 14.28 8.97
C ALA A 101 9.27 12.90 9.34
N ARG A 102 8.37 12.83 10.33
CA ARG A 102 7.74 11.58 10.72
C ARG A 102 6.74 11.18 9.64
N ARG A 103 6.89 9.97 9.09
CA ARG A 103 6.00 9.46 8.04
C ARG A 103 5.58 8.03 8.31
N LEU A 104 4.45 7.65 7.74
CA LEU A 104 3.95 6.28 7.75
C LEU A 104 3.36 5.97 6.39
N VAL A 105 3.52 4.74 5.91
CA VAL A 105 2.98 4.31 4.62
C VAL A 105 1.73 3.47 4.85
N PHE A 106 0.65 3.87 4.17
CA PHE A 106 -0.55 3.05 4.01
C PHE A 106 -0.58 2.44 2.61
N ILE A 107 -1.12 1.24 2.53
CA ILE A 107 -1.51 0.59 1.28
C ILE A 107 -3.02 0.38 1.34
N LEU A 108 -3.72 0.94 0.39
CA LEU A 108 -5.13 0.66 0.15
C LEU A 108 -5.21 -0.29 -1.04
N GLU A 109 -5.70 -1.49 -0.83
CA GLU A 109 -6.02 -2.43 -1.90
C GLU A 109 -7.50 -2.33 -2.24
N THR A 110 -7.79 -2.21 -3.53
CA THR A 110 -9.16 -2.10 -4.06
C THR A 110 -9.35 -2.99 -5.28
N ASN A 111 -10.59 -3.20 -5.67
CA ASN A 111 -10.90 -3.82 -6.95
C ASN A 111 -10.40 -2.89 -8.09
N PRO A 112 -9.71 -3.43 -9.15
CA PRO A 112 -9.20 -2.64 -10.27
C PRO A 112 -10.24 -1.71 -10.90
N ASP A 113 -11.48 -2.15 -11.03
CA ASP A 113 -12.58 -1.36 -11.63
C ASP A 113 -12.96 -0.11 -10.79
N LYS A 114 -12.68 -0.11 -9.50
CA LYS A 114 -12.98 0.98 -8.56
C LYS A 114 -11.77 1.84 -8.21
N ASN A 115 -10.58 1.45 -8.64
CA ASN A 115 -9.31 2.06 -8.21
C ASN A 115 -9.24 3.57 -8.55
N SER A 116 -9.68 3.98 -9.74
CA SER A 116 -9.65 5.40 -10.13
C SER A 116 -10.55 6.27 -9.25
N GLY A 117 -11.75 5.81 -8.94
CA GLY A 117 -12.67 6.51 -8.03
C GLY A 117 -12.16 6.55 -6.58
N ALA A 118 -11.61 5.45 -6.09
CA ALA A 118 -10.99 5.37 -4.77
C ALA A 118 -9.78 6.32 -4.65
N LEU A 119 -8.93 6.37 -5.68
CA LEU A 119 -7.78 7.27 -5.73
C LEU A 119 -8.20 8.74 -5.65
N GLU A 120 -9.24 9.15 -6.39
CA GLU A 120 -9.77 10.52 -6.35
C GLU A 120 -10.38 10.85 -4.98
N SER A 121 -11.15 9.93 -4.41
CA SER A 121 -11.73 10.09 -3.08
C SER A 121 -10.66 10.26 -1.99
N VAL A 122 -9.62 9.41 -2.00
CA VAL A 122 -8.51 9.49 -1.05
C VAL A 122 -7.69 10.77 -1.25
N LYS A 123 -7.45 11.20 -2.50
CA LYS A 123 -6.79 12.49 -2.79
C LYS A 123 -7.60 13.67 -2.28
N SER A 124 -8.90 13.66 -2.43
CA SER A 124 -9.78 14.70 -1.92
C SER A 124 -9.75 14.77 -0.39
N LEU A 125 -9.66 13.62 0.27
CA LEU A 125 -9.66 13.51 1.73
C LEU A 125 -8.32 13.95 2.35
N LEU A 126 -7.20 13.50 1.80
CA LEU A 126 -5.86 13.65 2.39
C LEU A 126 -4.99 14.68 1.66
N GLY A 127 -5.28 15.00 0.41
CA GLY A 127 -4.41 15.75 -0.49
C GLY A 127 -4.21 17.24 -0.18
N THR A 128 -4.69 17.74 0.95
CA THR A 128 -4.58 19.15 1.34
C THR A 128 -3.28 19.50 2.09
N LYS A 129 -2.54 18.49 2.57
CA LYS A 129 -1.27 18.71 3.27
C LYS A 129 -0.08 18.55 2.32
N SER A 130 0.83 19.51 2.33
CA SER A 130 1.99 19.55 1.43
C SER A 130 3.00 18.40 1.59
N GLY A 131 2.95 17.68 2.70
CA GLY A 131 3.87 16.59 3.03
C GLY A 131 3.33 15.17 2.74
N ASP A 132 2.06 15.04 2.34
CA ASP A 132 1.44 13.76 2.01
C ASP A 132 1.63 13.43 0.53
N PHE A 133 1.94 12.17 0.19
CA PHE A 133 2.06 11.70 -1.19
C PHE A 133 1.10 10.54 -1.42
N ILE A 134 0.35 10.62 -2.51
CA ILE A 134 -0.62 9.59 -2.89
C ILE A 134 -0.32 9.18 -4.33
N THR A 135 0.07 7.91 -4.51
CA THR A 135 0.43 7.35 -5.80
C THR A 135 -0.15 5.96 -5.98
N ALA A 136 -0.39 5.54 -7.21
CA ALA A 136 -0.70 4.16 -7.54
C ALA A 136 0.57 3.48 -8.06
N VAL A 137 0.90 2.32 -7.51
CA VAL A 137 2.05 1.52 -7.94
C VAL A 137 1.63 0.47 -8.96
N ASP A 138 0.42 -0.04 -8.82
CA ASP A 138 -0.21 -0.99 -9.74
C ASP A 138 -1.73 -0.73 -9.83
N GLU A 139 -2.45 -1.59 -10.56
CA GLU A 139 -3.89 -1.44 -10.81
C GLU A 139 -4.76 -1.69 -9.57
N LYS A 140 -4.23 -2.30 -8.51
CA LYS A 140 -4.98 -2.68 -7.30
C LYS A 140 -4.60 -1.85 -6.08
N ASN A 141 -3.37 -1.30 -6.06
CA ASN A 141 -2.79 -0.73 -4.86
C ASN A 141 -2.57 0.78 -4.97
N ILE A 142 -3.21 1.52 -4.07
CA ILE A 142 -2.98 2.95 -3.85
C ILE A 142 -2.08 3.08 -2.63
N ILE A 143 -0.95 3.75 -2.80
CA ILE A 143 0.02 3.98 -1.74
C ILE A 143 -0.10 5.41 -1.23
N ILE A 144 -0.20 5.54 0.08
CA ILE A 144 -0.30 6.84 0.75
C ILE A 144 0.89 6.95 1.71
N VAL A 145 1.79 7.87 1.41
CA VAL A 145 2.87 8.27 2.34
C VAL A 145 2.37 9.47 3.10
N LYS A 146 1.99 9.25 4.35
CA LYS A 146 1.43 10.30 5.20
C LYS A 146 2.49 10.91 6.09
N GLU A 147 2.59 12.24 6.10
CA GLU A 147 3.38 12.99 7.07
C GLU A 147 2.57 13.21 8.36
N LEU A 148 3.20 12.89 9.50
CA LEU A 148 2.57 12.95 10.81
C LEU A 148 2.87 14.29 11.50
N ALA A 149 1.84 14.90 12.07
CA ALA A 149 2.01 16.05 12.95
C ALA A 149 2.70 15.65 14.27
N PRO A 150 3.32 16.60 14.98
CA PRO A 150 3.84 16.35 16.33
C PRO A 150 2.74 15.82 17.25
N GLY A 151 3.00 14.69 17.93
CA GLY A 151 2.07 14.07 18.85
C GLY A 151 1.11 13.03 18.23
N GLU A 152 1.03 12.92 16.90
CA GLU A 152 0.30 11.82 16.28
C GLU A 152 1.01 10.47 16.52
N ASP A 153 0.21 9.45 16.84
CA ASP A 153 0.67 8.09 17.15
C ASP A 153 -0.11 7.02 16.38
N TYR A 154 0.12 5.75 16.70
CA TYR A 154 -0.57 4.64 16.05
C TYR A 154 -2.09 4.63 16.28
N ALA A 155 -2.59 5.19 17.37
CA ALA A 155 -4.03 5.26 17.62
C ALA A 155 -4.72 6.20 16.62
N GLN A 156 -4.09 7.35 16.31
CA GLN A 156 -4.56 8.25 15.24
C GLN A 156 -4.40 7.59 13.86
N MET A 157 -3.29 6.87 13.60
CA MET A 157 -3.10 6.19 12.32
C MET A 157 -4.14 5.10 12.07
N ASN A 158 -4.59 4.41 13.08
CA ASN A 158 -5.70 3.46 12.96
C ASN A 158 -7.01 4.15 12.55
N LYS A 159 -7.29 5.34 13.10
CA LYS A 159 -8.45 6.15 12.68
C LYS A 159 -8.31 6.63 11.24
N VAL A 160 -7.11 7.06 10.84
CA VAL A 160 -6.82 7.44 9.45
C VAL A 160 -7.04 6.26 8.50
N ALA A 161 -6.60 5.05 8.87
CA ALA A 161 -6.85 3.83 8.11
C ALA A 161 -8.36 3.56 7.92
N ALA A 162 -9.15 3.72 8.98
CA ALA A 162 -10.61 3.59 8.91
C ALA A 162 -11.23 4.64 7.96
N THR A 163 -10.77 5.89 8.03
CA THR A 163 -11.26 6.96 7.15
C THR A 163 -10.86 6.72 5.68
N ILE A 164 -9.67 6.17 5.42
CA ILE A 164 -9.24 5.77 4.06
C ILE A 164 -10.16 4.66 3.52
N LEU A 165 -10.46 3.65 4.35
CA LEU A 165 -11.32 2.54 3.98
C LEU A 165 -12.75 3.02 3.67
N GLU A 166 -13.30 3.92 4.48
CA GLU A 166 -14.61 4.53 4.25
C GLU A 166 -14.66 5.35 2.95
N ALA A 167 -13.61 6.16 2.69
CA ALA A 167 -13.52 6.98 1.48
C ALA A 167 -13.39 6.14 0.20
N ALA A 168 -12.71 5.00 0.28
CA ALA A 168 -12.59 4.05 -0.83
C ALA A 168 -13.92 3.34 -1.16
N GLY A 169 -14.86 3.31 -0.21
CA GLY A 169 -16.10 2.54 -0.30
C GLY A 169 -15.85 1.04 -0.03
N ARG A 170 -16.64 0.48 0.86
CA ARG A 170 -16.61 -0.97 1.09
C ARG A 170 -17.09 -1.70 -0.16
N ASP A 171 -16.35 -2.68 -0.58
CA ASP A 171 -16.79 -3.58 -1.63
C ASP A 171 -17.75 -4.62 -1.04
N GLU A 172 -18.88 -4.90 -1.72
CA GLU A 172 -19.81 -5.96 -1.32
C GLU A 172 -19.16 -7.34 -1.30
N GLU A 173 -18.06 -7.50 -2.05
CA GLU A 173 -17.25 -8.72 -2.10
C GLU A 173 -16.14 -8.78 -1.02
N GLY A 174 -16.02 -7.78 -0.13
CA GLY A 174 -15.02 -7.73 0.94
C GLY A 174 -13.57 -7.64 0.46
N LYS A 175 -13.31 -7.09 -0.73
CA LYS A 175 -11.96 -7.02 -1.34
C LYS A 175 -11.21 -5.72 -1.08
N THR A 176 -11.78 -4.81 -0.29
CA THR A 176 -11.13 -3.55 0.03
C THR A 176 -10.46 -3.64 1.39
N HIS A 177 -9.14 -3.52 1.41
CA HIS A 177 -8.34 -3.60 2.65
C HIS A 177 -7.37 -2.44 2.75
N VAL A 178 -7.06 -2.04 3.99
CA VAL A 178 -6.03 -1.05 4.29
C VAL A 178 -4.97 -1.68 5.18
N ALA A 179 -3.71 -1.58 4.77
CA ALA A 179 -2.59 -1.98 5.62
C ALA A 179 -1.64 -0.81 5.85
N TYR A 180 -0.92 -0.80 6.97
CA TYR A 180 0.08 0.23 7.23
C TYR A 180 1.31 -0.30 7.98
N GLY A 181 2.45 0.34 7.67
CA GLY A 181 3.75 0.02 8.26
C GLY A 181 4.02 0.71 9.59
N THR A 182 5.28 0.87 9.94
CA THR A 182 5.70 1.62 11.14
C THR A 182 6.00 3.09 10.83
N ILE A 183 5.89 3.92 11.87
CA ILE A 183 6.27 5.33 11.80
C ILE A 183 7.80 5.42 11.66
N VAL A 184 8.24 6.09 10.61
CA VAL A 184 9.65 6.37 10.32
C VAL A 184 9.95 7.85 10.54
N LYS A 185 11.22 8.22 10.73
CA LYS A 185 11.63 9.60 11.06
C LYS A 185 12.33 10.31 9.92
N GLU A 186 12.86 9.57 8.95
CA GLU A 186 13.62 10.10 7.83
C GLU A 186 13.06 9.59 6.50
N ILE A 187 13.18 10.39 5.46
CA ILE A 187 12.70 10.07 4.11
C ILE A 187 13.28 8.74 3.58
N LYS A 188 14.56 8.44 3.86
CA LYS A 188 15.22 7.20 3.44
C LYS A 188 14.58 5.93 4.00
N GLU A 189 13.84 6.04 5.11
CA GLU A 189 13.20 4.90 5.78
C GLU A 189 11.79 4.62 5.26
N VAL A 190 11.28 5.45 4.35
CA VAL A 190 9.91 5.29 3.80
C VAL A 190 9.75 3.95 3.07
N SER A 191 10.79 3.47 2.38
CA SER A 191 10.80 2.14 1.76
C SER A 191 10.62 1.00 2.78
N ARG A 192 11.18 1.15 4.00
CA ARG A 192 10.96 0.19 5.09
C ARG A 192 9.50 0.17 5.52
N SER A 193 8.89 1.33 5.78
CA SER A 193 7.48 1.42 6.15
C SER A 193 6.56 0.85 5.07
N TYR A 194 6.91 1.01 3.79
CA TYR A 194 6.19 0.41 2.67
C TYR A 194 6.30 -1.13 2.65
N LYS A 195 7.51 -1.69 2.81
CA LYS A 195 7.72 -3.14 2.89
C LYS A 195 6.96 -3.75 4.07
N GLU A 196 6.93 -3.06 5.20
CA GLU A 196 6.16 -3.45 6.39
C GLU A 196 4.65 -3.40 6.13
N ALA A 197 4.15 -2.37 5.44
CA ALA A 197 2.74 -2.27 5.05
C ALA A 197 2.33 -3.38 4.09
N ARG A 198 3.18 -3.73 3.11
CA ARG A 198 2.94 -4.88 2.22
C ARG A 198 2.87 -6.19 3.00
N MET A 199 3.83 -6.43 3.88
CA MET A 199 3.80 -7.61 4.74
C MET A 199 2.54 -7.63 5.61
N ALA A 200 2.10 -6.47 6.12
CA ALA A 200 0.88 -6.37 6.90
C ALA A 200 -0.36 -6.75 6.08
N MET A 201 -0.42 -6.36 4.80
CA MET A 201 -1.49 -6.75 3.89
C MET A 201 -1.54 -8.27 3.70
N ASP A 202 -0.40 -8.89 3.33
CA ASP A 202 -0.33 -10.32 3.05
C ASP A 202 -0.61 -11.15 4.31
N VAL A 203 0.06 -10.85 5.41
CA VAL A 203 -0.09 -11.57 6.70
C VAL A 203 -1.50 -11.37 7.27
N GLY A 204 -2.06 -10.16 7.14
CA GLY A 204 -3.42 -9.87 7.58
C GLY A 204 -4.45 -10.74 6.84
N LYS A 205 -4.36 -10.85 5.54
CA LYS A 205 -5.24 -11.70 4.72
C LYS A 205 -5.15 -13.18 5.07
N ILE A 206 -3.95 -13.64 5.45
CA ILE A 206 -3.74 -15.05 5.83
C ILE A 206 -4.35 -15.35 7.20
N PHE A 207 -4.06 -14.52 8.20
CA PHE A 207 -4.32 -14.86 9.61
C PHE A 207 -5.44 -14.08 10.27
N SER A 208 -5.97 -13.05 9.62
CA SER A 208 -6.99 -12.14 10.17
C SER A 208 -7.95 -11.67 9.06
N ALA A 209 -8.40 -12.62 8.24
CA ALA A 209 -9.22 -12.34 7.04
C ALA A 209 -10.57 -11.69 7.36
N GLU A 210 -11.01 -11.72 8.63
CA GLU A 210 -12.20 -11.05 9.13
C GLU A 210 -12.03 -9.53 9.29
N ASN A 211 -10.80 -9.04 9.27
CA ASN A 211 -10.49 -7.62 9.42
C ASN A 211 -10.26 -6.96 8.06
N ASP A 212 -10.61 -5.68 7.98
CA ASP A 212 -10.36 -4.85 6.79
C ASP A 212 -9.11 -3.98 6.94
N ILE A 213 -8.55 -3.87 8.17
CA ILE A 213 -7.41 -3.01 8.49
C ILE A 213 -6.31 -3.84 9.15
N TYR A 214 -5.10 -3.75 8.60
CA TYR A 214 -3.93 -4.50 9.06
C TYR A 214 -2.78 -3.57 9.46
N ALA A 215 -2.43 -3.57 10.74
CA ALA A 215 -1.27 -2.85 11.23
C ALA A 215 -0.05 -3.78 11.33
N TYR A 216 1.10 -3.37 10.81
CA TYR A 216 2.32 -4.18 10.93
C TYR A 216 2.67 -4.52 12.38
N SER A 217 2.44 -3.59 13.30
CA SER A 217 2.71 -3.78 14.74
C SER A 217 1.83 -4.83 15.40
N SER A 218 0.67 -5.17 14.82
CA SER A 218 -0.28 -6.13 15.38
C SER A 218 -0.18 -7.55 14.80
N LEU A 219 0.72 -7.79 13.85
CA LEU A 219 0.83 -9.09 13.16
C LEU A 219 1.34 -10.23 14.05
N GLY A 220 1.96 -9.92 15.17
CA GLY A 220 2.45 -10.91 16.12
C GLY A 220 3.36 -11.96 15.48
N ILE A 221 3.09 -13.23 15.77
CA ILE A 221 3.84 -14.38 15.26
C ILE A 221 3.63 -14.60 13.74
N GLY A 222 2.52 -14.12 13.18
CA GLY A 222 2.21 -14.29 11.76
C GLY A 222 3.31 -13.77 10.84
N ARG A 223 3.95 -12.64 11.19
CA ARG A 223 5.07 -12.09 10.40
C ARG A 223 6.33 -12.98 10.41
N LEU A 224 6.53 -13.79 11.46
CA LEU A 224 7.65 -14.75 11.50
C LEU A 224 7.34 -15.95 10.61
N ILE A 225 6.13 -16.47 10.69
CA ILE A 225 5.67 -17.60 9.87
C ILE A 225 5.71 -17.24 8.38
N TYR A 226 5.26 -16.04 8.00
CA TYR A 226 5.30 -15.55 6.62
C TYR A 226 6.71 -15.51 6.01
N GLN A 227 7.76 -15.40 6.84
CA GLN A 227 9.15 -15.39 6.39
C GLN A 227 9.80 -16.79 6.37
N LEU A 228 9.09 -17.84 6.77
CA LEU A 228 9.63 -19.18 6.76
C LEU A 228 9.74 -19.73 5.33
N PRO A 229 10.88 -20.35 4.97
CA PRO A 229 11.00 -21.05 3.68
C PRO A 229 9.99 -22.19 3.56
N ILE A 230 9.33 -22.30 2.41
CA ILE A 230 8.32 -23.36 2.15
C ILE A 230 8.84 -24.78 2.43
N PRO A 231 10.10 -25.15 2.08
CA PRO A 231 10.63 -26.48 2.43
C PRO A 231 10.64 -26.73 3.94
N LEU A 232 10.94 -25.71 4.76
CA LEU A 232 10.92 -25.82 6.22
C LEU A 232 9.49 -26.01 6.74
N CYS A 233 8.53 -25.27 6.16
CA CYS A 233 7.11 -25.44 6.47
C CYS A 233 6.63 -26.86 6.20
N LYS A 234 6.94 -27.41 5.02
CA LYS A 234 6.58 -28.79 4.64
C LYS A 234 7.17 -29.83 5.58
N MET A 235 8.43 -29.64 5.97
CA MET A 235 9.11 -30.55 6.92
C MET A 235 8.42 -30.52 8.29
N PHE A 236 8.14 -29.34 8.82
CA PHE A 236 7.49 -29.14 10.11
C PHE A 236 6.07 -29.72 10.14
N ILE A 237 5.27 -29.49 9.09
CA ILE A 237 3.92 -30.06 8.98
C ILE A 237 3.97 -31.59 8.96
N LYS A 238 4.92 -32.18 8.20
CA LYS A 238 5.10 -33.64 8.15
C LYS A 238 5.52 -34.23 9.51
N GLU A 239 6.31 -33.52 10.30
CA GLU A 239 6.71 -33.91 11.64
C GLU A 239 5.51 -33.96 12.60
N ILE A 240 4.63 -32.96 12.56
CA ILE A 240 3.48 -32.86 13.47
C ILE A 240 2.32 -33.76 13.05
N PHE A 241 1.97 -33.79 11.77
CA PHE A 241 0.76 -34.46 11.28
C PHE A 241 1.05 -35.79 10.56
N GLY A 242 2.32 -36.12 10.30
CA GLY A 242 2.72 -37.31 9.57
C GLY A 242 2.22 -37.26 8.12
N ASN A 243 1.44 -38.29 7.76
CA ASN A 243 0.81 -38.37 6.43
C ASN A 243 -0.62 -37.81 6.40
N LYS A 244 -1.09 -37.20 7.51
CA LYS A 244 -2.40 -36.56 7.60
C LYS A 244 -2.24 -35.08 7.33
N SER A 245 -3.30 -34.45 6.80
CA SER A 245 -3.41 -33.00 6.71
C SER A 245 -4.32 -32.49 7.85
N PRO A 246 -4.15 -31.26 8.35
CA PRO A 246 -5.17 -30.63 9.16
C PRO A 246 -6.53 -30.53 8.47
N ASP A 247 -6.58 -30.61 7.14
CA ASP A 247 -7.82 -30.67 6.35
C ASP A 247 -8.57 -31.99 6.50
N ASP A 248 -7.90 -33.02 6.99
CA ASP A 248 -8.54 -34.30 7.32
C ASP A 248 -9.32 -34.24 8.65
N PHE A 249 -9.20 -33.15 9.42
CA PHE A 249 -10.02 -32.95 10.60
C PHE A 249 -11.44 -32.51 10.19
N ASP A 250 -12.41 -33.15 10.81
CA ASP A 250 -13.81 -32.73 10.64
C ASP A 250 -14.05 -31.31 11.18
N GLU A 251 -15.07 -30.64 10.66
CA GLU A 251 -15.43 -29.26 11.02
C GLU A 251 -15.65 -29.11 12.53
N GLU A 252 -16.19 -30.15 13.16
CA GLU A 252 -16.43 -30.18 14.61
C GLU A 252 -15.12 -30.17 15.41
N THR A 253 -14.11 -30.89 14.94
CA THR A 253 -12.76 -30.90 15.53
C THR A 253 -12.08 -29.54 15.37
N LEU A 254 -12.11 -28.94 14.16
CA LEU A 254 -11.54 -27.61 13.91
C LEU A 254 -12.21 -26.53 14.76
N THR A 255 -13.53 -26.55 14.86
CA THR A 255 -14.29 -25.64 15.72
C THR A 255 -13.91 -25.80 17.19
N THR A 256 -13.73 -27.06 17.64
CA THR A 256 -13.29 -27.35 19.01
C THR A 256 -11.90 -26.79 19.29
N ILE A 257 -10.95 -26.97 18.38
CA ILE A 257 -9.58 -26.47 18.49
C ILE A 257 -9.59 -24.93 18.58
N ASN A 258 -10.27 -24.28 17.64
CA ASN A 258 -10.31 -22.82 17.59
C ASN A 258 -10.92 -22.24 18.88
N LYS A 259 -12.05 -22.76 19.31
CA LYS A 259 -12.70 -22.32 20.56
C LYS A 259 -11.85 -22.61 21.80
N PHE A 260 -11.07 -23.68 21.79
CA PHE A 260 -10.17 -23.98 22.91
C PHE A 260 -9.01 -22.97 23.00
N PHE A 261 -8.45 -22.56 21.86
CA PHE A 261 -7.45 -21.49 21.82
C PHE A 261 -8.04 -20.12 22.17
N GLU A 262 -9.22 -19.76 21.64
CA GLU A 262 -9.92 -18.50 21.98
C GLU A 262 -10.16 -18.37 23.48
N ASN A 263 -10.48 -19.47 24.15
CA ASN A 263 -10.72 -19.51 25.60
C ASN A 263 -9.44 -19.76 26.41
N SER A 264 -8.27 -19.47 25.87
CA SER A 264 -6.98 -19.60 26.56
C SER A 264 -6.77 -20.97 27.20
N LEU A 265 -7.14 -22.04 26.48
CA LEU A 265 -7.03 -23.45 26.89
C LEU A 265 -7.91 -23.82 28.11
N ASN A 266 -8.97 -23.06 28.37
CA ASN A 266 -9.89 -23.32 29.47
C ASN A 266 -10.97 -24.33 29.08
N VAL A 267 -10.87 -25.55 29.58
CA VAL A 267 -11.80 -26.66 29.28
C VAL A 267 -13.24 -26.31 29.66
N SER A 268 -13.46 -25.71 30.83
CA SER A 268 -14.82 -25.40 31.32
C SER A 268 -15.50 -24.33 30.50
N GLU A 269 -14.78 -23.25 30.17
CA GLU A 269 -15.31 -22.16 29.37
C GLU A 269 -15.56 -22.61 27.91
N THR A 270 -14.63 -23.38 27.34
CA THR A 270 -14.79 -23.92 25.98
C THR A 270 -15.99 -24.85 25.86
N SER A 271 -16.18 -25.75 26.83
CA SER A 271 -17.35 -26.66 26.82
C SER A 271 -18.67 -25.89 26.91
N ARG A 272 -18.71 -24.81 27.73
CA ARG A 272 -19.86 -23.94 27.84
C ARG A 272 -20.17 -23.23 26.53
N GLN A 273 -19.17 -22.64 25.88
CA GLN A 273 -19.36 -21.93 24.60
C GLN A 273 -19.70 -22.83 23.42
N LEU A 274 -19.24 -24.09 23.46
CA LEU A 274 -19.58 -25.09 22.44
C LEU A 274 -20.92 -25.81 22.74
N TYR A 275 -21.57 -25.48 23.86
CA TYR A 275 -22.82 -26.14 24.30
C TYR A 275 -22.69 -27.68 24.41
N ILE A 276 -21.50 -28.18 24.84
CA ILE A 276 -21.25 -29.59 25.03
C ILE A 276 -20.86 -29.90 26.49
N HIS A 277 -21.04 -31.17 26.89
CA HIS A 277 -20.58 -31.60 28.20
C HIS A 277 -19.03 -31.59 28.26
N ARG A 278 -18.47 -31.21 29.43
CA ARG A 278 -17.01 -31.19 29.66
C ARG A 278 -16.30 -32.51 29.23
N ASN A 279 -16.90 -33.65 29.54
CA ASN A 279 -16.32 -34.96 29.18
C ASN A 279 -16.27 -35.17 27.66
N THR A 280 -17.22 -34.62 26.91
CA THR A 280 -17.21 -34.66 25.45
C THR A 280 -16.04 -33.82 24.89
N LEU A 281 -15.77 -32.63 25.45
CA LEU A 281 -14.61 -31.85 25.07
C LEU A 281 -13.31 -32.58 25.40
N VAL A 282 -13.17 -33.14 26.60
CA VAL A 282 -11.98 -33.91 26.97
C VAL A 282 -11.77 -35.08 26.00
N TYR A 283 -12.82 -35.83 25.67
CA TYR A 283 -12.74 -36.92 24.70
C TYR A 283 -12.24 -36.44 23.32
N ARG A 284 -12.70 -35.28 22.85
CA ARG A 284 -12.21 -34.72 21.57
C ARG A 284 -10.73 -34.34 21.66
N LEU A 285 -10.29 -33.72 22.76
CA LEU A 285 -8.88 -33.38 22.98
C LEU A 285 -8.01 -34.68 23.07
N ASP A 286 -8.49 -35.73 23.74
CA ASP A 286 -7.79 -37.02 23.79
C ASP A 286 -7.69 -37.71 22.41
N LYS A 287 -8.72 -37.54 21.54
CA LYS A 287 -8.70 -38.04 20.17
C LYS A 287 -7.64 -37.31 19.35
N LEU A 288 -7.54 -35.95 19.52
CA LEU A 288 -6.50 -35.15 18.90
C LEU A 288 -5.09 -35.58 19.35
N GLN A 289 -4.89 -35.72 20.64
CA GLN A 289 -3.61 -36.19 21.20
C GLN A 289 -3.21 -37.54 20.63
N LYS A 290 -4.13 -38.46 20.49
CA LYS A 290 -3.85 -39.78 19.87
C LYS A 290 -3.48 -39.69 18.39
N SER A 291 -4.00 -38.71 17.68
CA SER A 291 -3.74 -38.55 16.24
C SER A 291 -2.48 -37.75 15.91
N THR A 292 -2.05 -36.83 16.79
CA THR A 292 -0.94 -35.92 16.55
C THR A 292 0.22 -36.07 17.51
N GLY A 293 0.01 -36.77 18.63
CA GLY A 293 0.98 -36.87 19.71
C GLY A 293 1.01 -35.67 20.67
N LEU A 294 0.28 -34.59 20.33
CA LEU A 294 0.27 -33.29 21.09
C LEU A 294 -0.96 -33.21 21.98
N ASP A 295 -0.77 -32.95 23.27
CA ASP A 295 -1.86 -32.67 24.22
C ASP A 295 -2.10 -31.21 24.33
N LEU A 296 -3.16 -30.70 23.74
CA LEU A 296 -3.50 -29.26 23.73
C LEU A 296 -3.76 -28.67 25.14
N ARG A 297 -3.83 -29.50 26.18
CA ARG A 297 -3.91 -29.06 27.59
C ARG A 297 -2.54 -28.73 28.16
N VAL A 298 -1.47 -29.18 27.53
CA VAL A 298 -0.07 -28.85 27.84
C VAL A 298 0.32 -27.64 27.01
N PHE A 299 0.79 -26.59 27.67
CA PHE A 299 1.06 -25.31 27.04
C PHE A 299 2.05 -25.40 25.84
N GLU A 300 3.14 -26.13 26.02
CA GLU A 300 4.16 -26.33 24.97
C GLU A 300 3.60 -27.04 23.73
N ASP A 301 2.79 -28.08 23.95
CA ASP A 301 2.14 -28.83 22.87
C ASP A 301 1.09 -27.96 22.18
N ALA A 302 0.33 -27.17 22.94
CA ALA A 302 -0.67 -26.25 22.43
C ALA A 302 -0.03 -25.17 21.53
N ILE A 303 1.08 -24.57 21.94
CA ILE A 303 1.84 -23.60 21.11
C ILE A 303 2.31 -24.27 19.82
N THR A 304 2.94 -25.46 19.92
CA THR A 304 3.44 -26.21 18.77
C THR A 304 2.31 -26.49 17.78
N PHE A 305 1.16 -26.93 18.28
CA PHE A 305 -0.01 -27.20 17.45
C PHE A 305 -0.58 -25.91 16.80
N LYS A 306 -0.66 -24.81 17.56
CA LYS A 306 -1.12 -23.52 17.03
C LYS A 306 -0.22 -23.01 15.90
N ILE A 307 1.09 -23.10 16.07
CA ILE A 307 2.06 -22.74 15.03
C ILE A 307 1.87 -23.62 13.79
N ALA A 308 1.68 -24.94 13.98
CA ALA A 308 1.46 -25.87 12.87
C ALA A 308 0.21 -25.51 12.06
N LEU A 309 -0.90 -25.14 12.71
CA LEU A 309 -2.10 -24.66 12.00
C LEU A 309 -1.83 -23.37 11.22
N MET A 310 -1.10 -22.42 11.81
CA MET A 310 -0.74 -21.18 11.11
C MET A 310 0.18 -21.44 9.91
N VAL A 311 1.13 -22.36 10.03
CA VAL A 311 1.99 -22.76 8.90
C VAL A 311 1.17 -23.38 7.77
N VAL A 312 0.15 -24.18 8.08
CA VAL A 312 -0.77 -24.74 7.07
C VAL A 312 -1.57 -23.64 6.37
N GLN A 313 -2.10 -22.66 7.12
CA GLN A 313 -2.80 -21.53 6.51
C GLN A 313 -1.89 -20.75 5.56
N TYR A 314 -0.65 -20.50 5.99
CA TYR A 314 0.37 -19.84 5.15
C TYR A 314 0.67 -20.63 3.88
N MET A 315 0.88 -21.93 3.98
CA MET A 315 1.16 -22.76 2.81
C MET A 315 0.01 -22.78 1.81
N LYS A 316 -1.24 -22.87 2.29
CA LYS A 316 -2.44 -22.78 1.43
C LYS A 316 -2.51 -21.45 0.69
N TYR A 317 -2.24 -20.36 1.37
CA TYR A 317 -2.21 -19.04 0.75
C TYR A 317 -1.14 -18.95 -0.34
N MET A 318 0.07 -19.47 -0.09
CA MET A 318 1.13 -19.49 -1.09
C MET A 318 0.77 -20.33 -2.33
N GLU A 319 0.06 -21.44 -2.16
CA GLU A 319 -0.45 -22.24 -3.28
C GLU A 319 -1.48 -21.48 -4.14
N THR A 320 -2.24 -20.53 -3.56
CA THR A 320 -3.17 -19.69 -4.33
C THR A 320 -2.48 -18.59 -5.13
N LEU A 321 -1.24 -18.24 -4.81
CA LEU A 321 -0.47 -17.22 -5.53
C LEU A 321 0.34 -17.81 -6.71
N ASP A 322 0.62 -19.12 -6.70
CA ASP A 322 1.39 -19.83 -7.75
C ASP A 322 0.52 -20.19 -8.97
N TYR A 323 -0.78 -19.85 -8.95
CA TYR A 323 -1.74 -19.99 -10.07
C TYR A 323 -2.20 -18.61 -10.54
#